data_f7516f3aa07a770349cedb1146be8fce
#
_entry.id   f7516f3aa07a770349cedb1146be8fce
#
_cell.length_a   1.000
_cell.length_b   1.000
_cell.length_c   1.000
_cell.angle_alpha   90.00
_cell.angle_beta   90.00
_cell.angle_gamma   90.00
#
_symmetry.space_group_name_H-M   'P 1'
#
loop_
_entity.id
_entity.type
_entity.pdbx_description
1 polymer ?
#
loop_
_entity_poly.entity_id
_entity_poly.type
_entity_poly.pdbx_seq_one_letter_code
_entity_poly.pdbx_strand_id
1 'polypeptide(L)'
;VSQAQVSDDEIFGGHEGGKLSVTATRPITQARDLSIAYTPGVAKVSRAIAEDAALAKRYTWADRLVAVVSDGTAVLGLGDIGPSASLPVMEGKSVLFKTFAGLDSIPLVLDTTDVDEIVETLVRLRPSFGAVNLEDVSAPRCFELEDKLKAALDCPVMHDDQHGTAIVVLAALRGANMVLDRAIADQRVVISGAGAAGVACTRILQAAGVGDVTVLDSKGIVHAGRAGLNPIKEQLAETTNTAGLRGGLAEALKGADVFIGLSSSTIDESLLATMAGDSIVFALSNPDPEVHPDVAARYASVVATGRSDFPNQINNVLAFPGVFKGALDSGARSITENMKLAAADAIASVAADKLAADHIVPSPLDPRVAPEVAAAVAKAAESDGVTG
;
A
#
# COMPACT_ATOMS: atom_id res chain seq x y z
N VAL A 1 -24.95 10.78 5.74
CA VAL A 1 -25.65 9.57 6.20
C VAL A 1 -24.79 9.01 7.32
N SER A 2 -25.27 9.06 8.58
CA SER A 2 -24.55 8.46 9.70
C SER A 2 -24.36 6.98 9.39
N GLN A 3 -23.12 6.53 9.28
CA GLN A 3 -22.83 5.10 9.26
C GLN A 3 -23.31 4.54 10.61
N ALA A 4 -24.25 3.60 10.56
CA ALA A 4 -24.66 2.87 11.75
C ALA A 4 -23.40 2.23 12.35
N GLN A 5 -23.19 2.45 13.64
CA GLN A 5 -22.06 1.88 14.35
C GLN A 5 -22.20 0.36 14.29
N VAL A 6 -21.24 -0.31 13.66
CA VAL A 6 -21.22 -1.78 13.52
C VAL A 6 -21.02 -2.38 14.92
N SER A 7 -21.88 -3.31 15.33
CA SER A 7 -21.80 -3.94 16.65
C SER A 7 -20.71 -5.02 16.70
N ASP A 8 -20.24 -5.34 17.90
CA ASP A 8 -19.27 -6.42 18.10
C ASP A 8 -19.81 -7.76 17.59
N ASP A 9 -21.12 -8.04 17.79
CA ASP A 9 -21.77 -9.27 17.29
C ASP A 9 -21.73 -9.37 15.76
N GLU A 10 -21.94 -8.26 15.05
CA GLU A 10 -21.81 -8.21 13.58
C GLU A 10 -20.37 -8.43 13.13
N ILE A 11 -19.40 -7.82 13.85
CA ILE A 11 -17.98 -7.98 13.55
C ILE A 11 -17.57 -9.44 13.75
N PHE A 12 -17.78 -10.02 14.93
CA PHE A 12 -17.40 -11.39 15.23
C PHE A 12 -18.17 -12.40 14.37
N GLY A 13 -19.46 -12.18 14.15
CA GLY A 13 -20.28 -13.03 13.27
C GLY A 13 -19.77 -13.03 11.83
N GLY A 14 -19.28 -11.89 11.32
CA GLY A 14 -18.69 -11.78 9.98
C GLY A 14 -17.31 -12.48 9.84
N HIS A 15 -16.68 -12.84 10.96
CA HIS A 15 -15.40 -13.55 10.98
C HIS A 15 -15.52 -15.03 11.36
N GLU A 16 -16.69 -15.48 11.78
CA GLU A 16 -16.89 -16.88 12.20
C GLU A 16 -16.64 -17.86 11.04
N GLY A 17 -15.72 -18.79 11.25
CA GLY A 17 -15.29 -19.76 10.23
C GLY A 17 -14.30 -19.23 9.21
N GLY A 18 -13.79 -17.99 9.38
CA GLY A 18 -12.90 -17.30 8.44
C GLY A 18 -13.63 -16.68 7.25
N LYS A 19 -12.93 -15.83 6.51
CA LYS A 19 -13.49 -15.04 5.38
C LYS A 19 -13.18 -15.63 4.01
N LEU A 20 -12.40 -16.71 3.95
CA LEU A 20 -11.92 -17.30 2.70
C LEU A 20 -12.39 -18.74 2.56
N SER A 21 -12.64 -19.13 1.32
CA SER A 21 -12.85 -20.52 0.93
C SER A 21 -12.14 -20.82 -0.40
N VAL A 22 -11.69 -22.07 -0.58
CA VAL A 22 -11.17 -22.53 -1.86
C VAL A 22 -12.30 -23.18 -2.63
N THR A 23 -12.59 -22.68 -3.82
CA THR A 23 -13.70 -23.17 -4.66
C THR A 23 -13.16 -23.74 -5.96
N ALA A 24 -13.62 -24.92 -6.34
CA ALA A 24 -13.28 -25.52 -7.62
C ALA A 24 -13.83 -24.68 -8.80
N THR A 25 -13.00 -24.40 -9.80
CA THR A 25 -13.40 -23.63 -10.98
C THR A 25 -14.32 -24.42 -11.93
N ARG A 26 -14.30 -25.75 -11.82
CA ARG A 26 -15.16 -26.67 -12.59
C ARG A 26 -15.69 -27.77 -11.68
N PRO A 27 -16.99 -28.04 -11.68
CA PRO A 27 -17.55 -29.13 -10.90
C PRO A 27 -17.14 -30.48 -11.50
N ILE A 28 -17.03 -31.49 -10.64
CA ILE A 28 -16.88 -32.90 -11.03
C ILE A 28 -18.24 -33.56 -10.80
N THR A 29 -18.96 -33.88 -11.90
CA THR A 29 -20.33 -34.42 -11.84
C THR A 29 -20.44 -35.83 -12.45
N GLN A 30 -19.42 -36.24 -13.22
CA GLN A 30 -19.39 -37.52 -13.91
C GLN A 30 -17.95 -38.05 -14.01
N ALA A 31 -17.79 -39.34 -14.30
CA ALA A 31 -16.51 -40.03 -14.39
C ALA A 31 -15.55 -39.37 -15.42
N ARG A 32 -16.08 -38.79 -16.49
CA ARG A 32 -15.29 -38.06 -17.49
C ARG A 32 -14.64 -36.83 -16.89
N ASP A 33 -15.35 -36.05 -16.07
CA ASP A 33 -14.82 -34.85 -15.43
C ASP A 33 -13.66 -35.20 -14.49
N LEU A 34 -13.81 -36.28 -13.72
CA LEU A 34 -12.77 -36.83 -12.86
C LEU A 34 -11.53 -37.24 -13.68
N SER A 35 -11.73 -37.90 -14.82
CA SER A 35 -10.62 -38.31 -15.70
C SER A 35 -9.88 -37.14 -16.33
N ILE A 36 -10.55 -36.02 -16.54
CA ILE A 36 -9.94 -34.78 -17.03
C ILE A 36 -9.19 -34.05 -15.91
N ALA A 37 -9.87 -33.87 -14.77
CA ALA A 37 -9.36 -33.05 -13.66
C ALA A 37 -8.26 -33.75 -12.85
N TYR A 38 -8.27 -35.09 -12.81
CA TYR A 38 -7.32 -35.88 -12.03
C TYR A 38 -6.76 -37.05 -12.87
N THR A 39 -6.84 -38.27 -12.40
CA THR A 39 -6.26 -39.44 -13.07
C THR A 39 -7.19 -39.99 -14.14
N PRO A 40 -6.73 -40.27 -15.40
CA PRO A 40 -5.36 -40.18 -15.92
C PRO A 40 -4.99 -38.85 -16.60
N GLY A 41 -5.94 -37.94 -16.78
CA GLY A 41 -5.76 -36.72 -17.62
C GLY A 41 -4.70 -35.77 -17.11
N VAL A 42 -4.67 -35.53 -15.80
CA VAL A 42 -3.70 -34.62 -15.17
C VAL A 42 -2.23 -34.98 -15.46
N ALA A 43 -1.93 -36.27 -15.62
CA ALA A 43 -0.58 -36.73 -15.95
C ALA A 43 -0.04 -36.16 -17.26
N LYS A 44 -0.91 -35.85 -18.24
CA LYS A 44 -0.52 -35.23 -19.50
C LYS A 44 -0.11 -33.77 -19.28
N VAL A 45 -0.87 -33.06 -18.47
CA VAL A 45 -0.57 -31.65 -18.10
C VAL A 45 0.72 -31.57 -17.32
N SER A 46 0.90 -32.43 -16.30
CA SER A 46 2.12 -32.48 -15.50
C SER A 46 3.36 -32.80 -16.35
N ARG A 47 3.25 -33.69 -17.32
CA ARG A 47 4.35 -34.00 -18.24
C ARG A 47 4.69 -32.81 -19.12
N ALA A 48 3.69 -32.13 -19.69
CA ALA A 48 3.89 -30.93 -20.49
C ALA A 48 4.61 -29.81 -19.70
N ILE A 49 4.23 -29.60 -18.44
CA ILE A 49 4.90 -28.63 -17.55
C ILE A 49 6.33 -29.08 -17.21
N ALA A 50 6.57 -30.38 -17.06
CA ALA A 50 7.93 -30.88 -16.83
C ALA A 50 8.86 -30.69 -18.06
N GLU A 51 8.30 -30.71 -19.27
CA GLU A 51 9.01 -30.44 -20.52
C GLU A 51 9.17 -28.91 -20.77
N ASP A 52 8.19 -28.12 -20.39
CA ASP A 52 8.19 -26.65 -20.50
C ASP A 52 7.56 -26.03 -19.24
N ALA A 53 8.41 -25.56 -18.33
CA ALA A 53 8.00 -24.98 -17.06
C ALA A 53 7.11 -23.72 -17.22
N ALA A 54 7.21 -22.99 -18.33
CA ALA A 54 6.36 -21.81 -18.59
C ALA A 54 4.87 -22.16 -18.68
N LEU A 55 4.55 -23.40 -19.03
CA LEU A 55 3.17 -23.90 -19.08
C LEU A 55 2.49 -23.97 -17.69
N ALA A 56 3.25 -23.94 -16.60
CA ALA A 56 2.69 -23.85 -15.25
C ALA A 56 1.82 -22.60 -15.08
N LYS A 57 2.24 -21.46 -15.62
CA LYS A 57 1.47 -20.21 -15.62
C LYS A 57 0.08 -20.39 -16.27
N ARG A 58 0.00 -21.17 -17.33
CA ARG A 58 -1.24 -21.37 -18.08
C ARG A 58 -2.16 -22.40 -17.45
N TYR A 59 -1.61 -23.47 -16.88
CA TYR A 59 -2.36 -24.66 -16.47
C TYR A 59 -2.54 -24.83 -14.96
N THR A 60 -1.99 -23.89 -14.17
CA THR A 60 -2.21 -23.83 -12.72
C THR A 60 -2.76 -22.47 -12.30
N TRP A 61 -3.13 -22.32 -11.05
CA TRP A 61 -3.56 -21.04 -10.49
C TRP A 61 -2.40 -20.16 -10.03
N ALA A 62 -1.17 -20.70 -10.01
CA ALA A 62 0.00 -20.05 -9.41
C ALA A 62 0.23 -18.64 -9.98
N ASP A 63 0.08 -18.45 -11.27
CA ASP A 63 0.35 -17.16 -11.94
C ASP A 63 -0.58 -16.01 -11.52
N ARG A 64 -1.77 -16.32 -11.00
CA ARG A 64 -2.74 -15.33 -10.52
C ARG A 64 -2.90 -15.31 -9.01
N LEU A 65 -2.11 -16.11 -8.28
CA LEU A 65 -2.20 -16.22 -6.83
C LEU A 65 -1.23 -15.25 -6.16
N VAL A 66 -1.77 -14.37 -5.32
CA VAL A 66 -0.97 -13.48 -4.48
C VAL A 66 -0.78 -14.10 -3.09
N ALA A 67 0.47 -14.29 -2.67
CA ALA A 67 0.78 -14.64 -1.29
C ALA A 67 0.75 -13.36 -0.43
N VAL A 68 -0.17 -13.29 0.52
CA VAL A 68 -0.25 -12.21 1.51
C VAL A 68 0.54 -12.64 2.73
N VAL A 69 1.73 -12.09 2.90
CA VAL A 69 2.72 -12.54 3.88
C VAL A 69 2.85 -11.57 5.03
N SER A 70 2.77 -12.08 6.25
CA SER A 70 2.96 -11.30 7.48
C SER A 70 3.66 -12.13 8.55
N ASP A 71 4.36 -11.45 9.46
CA ASP A 71 4.84 -12.02 10.72
C ASP A 71 4.08 -11.45 11.94
N GLY A 72 3.12 -10.55 11.70
CA GLY A 72 2.25 -9.97 12.73
C GLY A 72 2.93 -8.97 13.66
N THR A 73 4.06 -8.36 13.24
CA THR A 73 4.84 -7.45 14.11
C THR A 73 4.42 -5.99 14.04
N ALA A 74 3.54 -5.60 13.12
CA ALA A 74 3.06 -4.21 12.98
C ALA A 74 1.59 -4.13 12.55
N VAL A 75 0.72 -4.89 13.21
CA VAL A 75 -0.68 -5.08 12.82
C VAL A 75 -1.51 -3.87 13.18
N LEU A 76 -1.99 -3.13 12.16
CA LEU A 76 -2.83 -1.93 12.33
C LEU A 76 -2.26 -0.99 13.40
N GLY A 77 -3.09 -0.45 14.29
CA GLY A 77 -2.66 0.30 15.48
C GLY A 77 -2.32 -0.56 16.71
N LEU A 78 -2.32 -1.90 16.57
CA LEU A 78 -2.13 -2.84 17.69
C LEU A 78 -0.66 -3.20 17.93
N GLY A 79 0.21 -2.98 16.93
CA GLY A 79 1.64 -3.30 17.02
C GLY A 79 1.93 -4.79 16.85
N ASP A 80 2.88 -5.31 17.64
CA ASP A 80 3.29 -6.71 17.60
C ASP A 80 2.31 -7.59 18.38
N ILE A 81 1.43 -8.26 17.66
CA ILE A 81 0.44 -9.21 18.21
C ILE A 81 0.66 -10.65 17.75
N GLY A 82 1.70 -10.86 16.94
CA GLY A 82 2.11 -12.16 16.45
C GLY A 82 1.29 -12.68 15.24
N PRO A 83 1.78 -13.75 14.60
CA PRO A 83 1.24 -14.21 13.32
C PRO A 83 -0.20 -14.71 13.41
N SER A 84 -0.56 -15.49 14.43
CA SER A 84 -1.92 -16.03 14.56
C SER A 84 -2.98 -14.93 14.71
N ALA A 85 -2.68 -13.88 15.48
CA ALA A 85 -3.60 -12.77 15.70
C ALA A 85 -3.68 -11.84 14.48
N SER A 86 -2.68 -11.83 13.60
CA SER A 86 -2.71 -11.07 12.34
C SER A 86 -3.57 -11.72 11.25
N LEU A 87 -3.82 -13.02 11.34
CA LEU A 87 -4.50 -13.79 10.29
C LEU A 87 -5.86 -13.19 9.87
N PRO A 88 -6.75 -12.71 10.76
CA PRO A 88 -7.98 -12.07 10.33
C PRO A 88 -7.78 -10.84 9.43
N VAL A 89 -6.72 -10.07 9.65
CA VAL A 89 -6.36 -8.92 8.80
C VAL A 89 -5.89 -9.41 7.43
N MET A 90 -5.03 -10.43 7.39
CA MET A 90 -4.53 -11.02 6.14
C MET A 90 -5.64 -11.69 5.31
N GLU A 91 -6.61 -12.33 5.95
CA GLU A 91 -7.83 -12.79 5.28
C GLU A 91 -8.62 -11.62 4.70
N GLY A 92 -8.76 -10.53 5.45
CA GLY A 92 -9.39 -9.30 4.96
C GLY A 92 -8.69 -8.76 3.71
N LYS A 93 -7.35 -8.70 3.72
CA LYS A 93 -6.56 -8.31 2.55
C LYS A 93 -6.86 -9.21 1.34
N SER A 94 -6.95 -10.51 1.55
CA SER A 94 -7.29 -11.47 0.49
C SER A 94 -8.71 -11.27 -0.06
N VAL A 95 -9.69 -10.96 0.78
CA VAL A 95 -11.05 -10.58 0.35
C VAL A 95 -11.02 -9.35 -0.55
N LEU A 96 -10.21 -8.34 -0.21
CA LEU A 96 -10.07 -7.12 -1.01
C LEU A 96 -9.44 -7.40 -2.38
N PHE A 97 -8.39 -8.23 -2.46
CA PHE A 97 -7.82 -8.68 -3.73
C PHE A 97 -8.87 -9.34 -4.64
N LYS A 98 -9.67 -10.22 -4.07
CA LYS A 98 -10.73 -10.92 -4.83
C LYS A 98 -11.83 -9.98 -5.28
N THR A 99 -12.31 -9.13 -4.36
CA THR A 99 -13.46 -8.25 -4.61
C THR A 99 -13.13 -7.19 -5.67
N PHE A 100 -11.98 -6.53 -5.57
CA PHE A 100 -11.68 -5.37 -6.41
C PHE A 100 -10.88 -5.70 -7.67
N ALA A 101 -10.04 -6.73 -7.64
CA ALA A 101 -9.19 -7.08 -8.77
C ALA A 101 -9.47 -8.47 -9.37
N GLY A 102 -10.35 -9.28 -8.76
CA GLY A 102 -10.62 -10.64 -9.18
C GLY A 102 -9.44 -11.60 -8.95
N LEU A 103 -8.39 -11.17 -8.25
CA LEU A 103 -7.21 -11.96 -7.96
C LEU A 103 -7.49 -12.97 -6.85
N ASP A 104 -6.98 -14.18 -7.02
CA ASP A 104 -6.92 -15.15 -5.93
C ASP A 104 -5.74 -14.80 -5.02
N SER A 105 -5.91 -14.97 -3.72
CA SER A 105 -4.81 -14.77 -2.76
C SER A 105 -4.99 -15.67 -1.54
N ILE A 106 -3.88 -15.96 -0.89
CA ILE A 106 -3.85 -16.73 0.35
C ILE A 106 -3.00 -16.02 1.39
N PRO A 107 -3.47 -15.92 2.65
CA PRO A 107 -2.64 -15.46 3.75
C PRO A 107 -1.60 -16.52 4.12
N LEU A 108 -0.37 -16.08 4.31
CA LEU A 108 0.75 -16.87 4.81
C LEU A 108 1.37 -16.13 5.99
N VAL A 109 0.90 -16.43 7.19
CA VAL A 109 1.47 -15.87 8.42
C VAL A 109 2.60 -16.78 8.91
N LEU A 110 3.75 -16.19 9.19
CA LEU A 110 4.97 -16.93 9.53
C LEU A 110 5.34 -16.70 11.00
N ASP A 111 5.57 -17.77 11.74
CA ASP A 111 5.99 -17.74 13.13
C ASP A 111 7.51 -17.59 13.24
N THR A 112 8.02 -16.56 12.60
CA THR A 112 9.42 -16.12 12.67
C THR A 112 9.52 -14.65 12.29
N THR A 113 10.48 -13.95 12.92
CA THR A 113 10.86 -12.58 12.58
C THR A 113 12.23 -12.52 11.91
N ASP A 114 12.88 -13.65 11.70
CA ASP A 114 14.14 -13.72 11.00
C ASP A 114 13.96 -13.52 9.50
N VAL A 115 14.61 -12.50 8.96
CA VAL A 115 14.47 -12.09 7.56
C VAL A 115 14.94 -13.20 6.61
N ASP A 116 16.03 -13.88 6.93
CA ASP A 116 16.58 -14.91 6.06
C ASP A 116 15.69 -16.17 6.05
N GLU A 117 15.11 -16.54 7.19
CA GLU A 117 14.12 -17.63 7.27
C GLU A 117 12.86 -17.33 6.46
N ILE A 118 12.36 -16.09 6.51
CA ILE A 118 11.19 -15.66 5.72
C ILE A 118 11.53 -15.73 4.23
N VAL A 119 12.67 -15.18 3.82
CA VAL A 119 13.13 -15.20 2.42
C VAL A 119 13.28 -16.64 1.92
N GLU A 120 13.98 -17.51 2.67
CA GLU A 120 14.18 -18.92 2.30
C GLU A 120 12.84 -19.66 2.16
N THR A 121 11.90 -19.42 3.07
CA THR A 121 10.56 -20.02 3.02
C THR A 121 9.83 -19.61 1.73
N LEU A 122 9.82 -18.34 1.39
CA LEU A 122 9.12 -17.86 0.18
C LEU A 122 9.82 -18.31 -1.11
N VAL A 123 11.14 -18.38 -1.14
CA VAL A 123 11.89 -18.96 -2.27
C VAL A 123 11.49 -20.41 -2.52
N ARG A 124 11.35 -21.21 -1.47
CA ARG A 124 10.91 -22.62 -1.59
C ARG A 124 9.44 -22.74 -2.02
N LEU A 125 8.58 -21.81 -1.64
CA LEU A 125 7.17 -21.75 -2.03
C LEU A 125 6.92 -21.10 -3.40
N ARG A 126 7.96 -20.50 -4.02
CA ARG A 126 7.84 -19.72 -5.27
C ARG A 126 7.05 -20.43 -6.40
N PRO A 127 7.14 -21.75 -6.60
CA PRO A 127 6.34 -22.41 -7.63
C PRO A 127 4.81 -22.34 -7.43
N SER A 128 4.34 -21.94 -6.25
CA SER A 128 2.93 -21.98 -5.86
C SER A 128 2.20 -20.65 -5.98
N PHE A 129 2.91 -19.52 -6.21
CA PHE A 129 2.29 -18.18 -6.29
C PHE A 129 2.92 -17.33 -7.40
N GLY A 130 2.19 -16.31 -7.84
CA GLY A 130 2.61 -15.36 -8.88
C GLY A 130 3.17 -14.05 -8.34
N ALA A 131 2.82 -13.66 -7.11
CA ALA A 131 3.27 -12.42 -6.50
C ALA A 131 3.28 -12.51 -4.97
N VAL A 132 4.00 -11.59 -4.32
CA VAL A 132 4.06 -11.47 -2.85
C VAL A 132 3.62 -10.07 -2.43
N ASN A 133 2.57 -10.00 -1.63
CA ASN A 133 2.19 -8.82 -0.87
C ASN A 133 2.69 -8.98 0.57
N LEU A 134 3.68 -8.19 0.97
CA LEU A 134 4.07 -8.09 2.37
C LEU A 134 3.09 -7.17 3.11
N GLU A 135 2.71 -7.55 4.32
CA GLU A 135 1.74 -6.84 5.14
C GLU A 135 2.13 -6.86 6.61
N ASP A 136 1.97 -5.72 7.30
CA ASP A 136 2.12 -5.62 8.75
C ASP A 136 3.47 -6.12 9.29
N VAL A 137 4.56 -5.89 8.55
CA VAL A 137 5.94 -6.17 8.97
C VAL A 137 6.59 -4.89 9.49
N SER A 138 7.12 -4.93 10.71
CA SER A 138 7.64 -3.74 11.38
C SER A 138 8.91 -3.17 10.74
N ALA A 139 9.00 -1.83 10.71
CA ALA A 139 10.23 -1.13 10.37
C ALA A 139 11.24 -1.17 11.55
N PRO A 140 12.58 -1.21 11.28
CA PRO A 140 13.21 -1.09 9.96
C PRO A 140 13.33 -2.40 9.18
N ARG A 141 12.97 -3.53 9.76
CA ARG A 141 13.17 -4.87 9.21
C ARG A 141 12.41 -5.10 7.89
N CYS A 142 11.25 -4.47 7.73
CA CYS A 142 10.45 -4.57 6.51
C CYS A 142 11.22 -4.11 5.25
N PHE A 143 12.13 -3.15 5.37
CA PHE A 143 12.93 -2.67 4.25
C PHE A 143 13.90 -3.75 3.76
N GLU A 144 14.66 -4.33 4.69
CA GLU A 144 15.60 -5.40 4.39
C GLU A 144 14.87 -6.63 3.81
N LEU A 145 13.74 -7.01 4.41
CA LEU A 145 12.94 -8.14 3.95
C LEU A 145 12.46 -7.94 2.51
N GLU A 146 11.90 -6.77 2.21
CA GLU A 146 11.41 -6.48 0.87
C GLU A 146 12.54 -6.48 -0.17
N ASP A 147 13.67 -5.85 0.14
CA ASP A 147 14.83 -5.80 -0.75
C ASP A 147 15.39 -7.20 -1.03
N LYS A 148 15.55 -8.04 0.00
CA LYS A 148 16.02 -9.43 -0.16
C LYS A 148 15.04 -10.27 -0.98
N LEU A 149 13.73 -10.13 -0.78
CA LEU A 149 12.73 -10.85 -1.55
C LEU A 149 12.70 -10.40 -3.02
N LYS A 150 12.81 -9.11 -3.30
CA LYS A 150 12.93 -8.59 -4.67
C LYS A 150 14.19 -9.11 -5.39
N ALA A 151 15.27 -9.32 -4.66
CA ALA A 151 16.49 -9.88 -5.21
C ALA A 151 16.42 -11.41 -5.43
N ALA A 152 15.65 -12.12 -4.60
CA ALA A 152 15.62 -13.59 -4.59
C ALA A 152 14.49 -14.17 -5.45
N LEU A 153 13.42 -13.41 -5.71
CA LEU A 153 12.24 -13.87 -6.42
C LEU A 153 12.14 -13.21 -7.81
N ASP A 154 11.64 -13.96 -8.78
CA ASP A 154 11.40 -13.53 -10.16
C ASP A 154 9.94 -13.11 -10.41
N CYS A 155 9.28 -12.59 -9.39
CA CYS A 155 7.88 -12.17 -9.42
C CYS A 155 7.67 -10.84 -8.69
N PRO A 156 6.55 -10.15 -8.91
CA PRO A 156 6.23 -8.93 -8.19
C PRO A 156 6.24 -9.12 -6.66
N VAL A 157 6.98 -8.25 -5.97
CA VAL A 157 7.00 -8.16 -4.51
C VAL A 157 6.75 -6.71 -4.11
N MET A 158 5.81 -6.48 -3.21
CA MET A 158 5.53 -5.15 -2.68
C MET A 158 5.06 -5.22 -1.22
N HIS A 159 5.60 -4.35 -0.37
CA HIS A 159 5.10 -4.13 0.98
C HIS A 159 4.02 -3.03 0.94
N ASP A 160 2.78 -3.41 1.21
CA ASP A 160 1.64 -2.49 1.04
C ASP A 160 1.66 -1.31 2.00
N ASP A 161 2.06 -1.50 3.25
CA ASP A 161 2.18 -0.42 4.24
C ASP A 161 3.19 0.65 3.84
N GLN A 162 4.18 0.29 3.02
CA GLN A 162 5.11 1.24 2.42
C GLN A 162 4.49 1.84 1.16
N HIS A 163 4.35 1.02 0.13
CA HIS A 163 4.13 1.48 -1.24
C HIS A 163 2.66 1.71 -1.56
N GLY A 164 1.74 0.92 -1.00
CA GLY A 164 0.30 1.18 -1.13
C GLY A 164 -0.07 2.53 -0.54
N THR A 165 0.40 2.80 0.69
CA THR A 165 0.22 4.10 1.35
C THR A 165 0.84 5.24 0.54
N ALA A 166 2.07 5.06 0.06
CA ALA A 166 2.76 6.09 -0.75
C ALA A 166 2.01 6.43 -2.04
N ILE A 167 1.50 5.42 -2.75
CA ILE A 167 0.73 5.60 -3.99
C ILE A 167 -0.55 6.40 -3.73
N VAL A 168 -1.32 6.04 -2.71
CA VAL A 168 -2.60 6.73 -2.43
C VAL A 168 -2.40 8.12 -1.87
N VAL A 169 -1.32 8.36 -1.11
CA VAL A 169 -0.93 9.71 -0.65
C VAL A 169 -0.56 10.60 -1.83
N LEU A 170 0.23 10.10 -2.78
CA LEU A 170 0.56 10.86 -3.99
C LEU A 170 -0.67 11.14 -4.84
N ALA A 171 -1.57 10.16 -5.01
CA ALA A 171 -2.82 10.35 -5.73
C ALA A 171 -3.69 11.44 -5.09
N ALA A 172 -3.82 11.42 -3.76
CA ALA A 172 -4.56 12.41 -3.00
C ALA A 172 -3.92 13.81 -3.12
N LEU A 173 -2.60 13.90 -3.04
CA LEU A 173 -1.89 15.17 -3.21
C LEU A 173 -2.09 15.74 -4.62
N ARG A 174 -2.08 14.90 -5.66
CA ARG A 174 -2.38 15.32 -7.04
C ARG A 174 -3.82 15.83 -7.17
N GLY A 175 -4.79 15.11 -6.60
CA GLY A 175 -6.17 15.56 -6.56
C GLY A 175 -6.34 16.91 -5.84
N ALA A 176 -5.73 17.07 -4.66
CA ALA A 176 -5.74 18.31 -3.91
C ALA A 176 -5.10 19.48 -4.70
N ASN A 177 -3.99 19.21 -5.38
CA ASN A 177 -3.32 20.21 -6.21
C ASN A 177 -4.15 20.64 -7.41
N MET A 178 -4.87 19.72 -8.04
CA MET A 178 -5.82 20.08 -9.11
C MET A 178 -6.96 20.95 -8.58
N VAL A 179 -7.47 20.69 -7.36
CA VAL A 179 -8.49 21.54 -6.72
C VAL A 179 -7.97 22.95 -6.43
N LEU A 180 -6.73 23.06 -5.98
CA LEU A 180 -6.14 24.33 -5.55
C LEU A 180 -5.36 25.07 -6.66
N ASP A 181 -5.31 24.50 -7.87
CA ASP A 181 -4.55 25.01 -9.04
C ASP A 181 -3.08 25.27 -8.67
N ARG A 182 -2.41 24.28 -8.10
CA ARG A 182 -1.03 24.37 -7.63
C ARG A 182 -0.11 23.35 -8.30
N ALA A 183 1.13 23.76 -8.57
CA ALA A 183 2.17 22.85 -9.01
C ALA A 183 2.76 22.08 -7.83
N ILE A 184 2.97 20.78 -7.99
CA ILE A 184 3.55 19.93 -6.95
C ILE A 184 4.99 20.32 -6.61
N ALA A 185 5.72 20.88 -7.58
CA ALA A 185 7.12 21.30 -7.44
C ALA A 185 7.32 22.50 -6.50
N ASP A 186 6.29 23.31 -6.30
CA ASP A 186 6.38 24.52 -5.48
C ASP A 186 6.04 24.29 -4.01
N GLN A 187 5.67 23.06 -3.66
CA GLN A 187 5.16 22.73 -2.34
C GLN A 187 6.25 22.35 -1.35
N ARG A 188 6.05 22.81 -0.12
CA ARG A 188 6.77 22.35 1.07
C ARG A 188 5.91 21.37 1.84
N VAL A 189 6.33 20.12 1.84
CA VAL A 189 5.62 19.01 2.44
C VAL A 189 6.27 18.61 3.75
N VAL A 190 5.48 18.49 4.82
CA VAL A 190 5.92 17.98 6.11
C VAL A 190 5.31 16.61 6.36
N ILE A 191 6.17 15.63 6.61
CA ILE A 191 5.77 14.25 6.93
C ILE A 191 6.09 13.96 8.40
N SER A 192 5.06 13.70 9.21
CA SER A 192 5.21 13.28 10.59
C SER A 192 5.15 11.77 10.68
N GLY A 193 6.31 11.15 10.91
CA GLY A 193 6.51 9.70 10.93
C GLY A 193 7.58 9.26 9.94
N ALA A 194 8.70 8.72 10.44
CA ALA A 194 9.81 8.19 9.64
C ALA A 194 9.87 6.64 9.74
N GLY A 195 8.71 6.02 9.78
CA GLY A 195 8.52 4.56 9.69
C GLY A 195 8.35 4.08 8.24
N ALA A 196 7.81 2.88 8.06
CA ALA A 196 7.61 2.25 6.75
C ALA A 196 6.88 3.17 5.75
N ALA A 197 5.70 3.66 6.12
CA ALA A 197 4.90 4.56 5.29
C ALA A 197 5.61 5.91 5.03
N GLY A 198 6.19 6.52 6.06
CA GLY A 198 6.83 7.84 5.92
C GLY A 198 8.04 7.84 5.00
N VAL A 199 8.86 6.81 5.05
CA VAL A 199 9.99 6.62 4.14
C VAL A 199 9.51 6.45 2.70
N ALA A 200 8.51 5.60 2.48
CA ALA A 200 7.97 5.35 1.16
C ALA A 200 7.26 6.58 0.57
N CYS A 201 6.46 7.29 1.39
CA CYS A 201 5.83 8.56 0.99
C CYS A 201 6.88 9.61 0.59
N THR A 202 7.95 9.74 1.37
CA THR A 202 9.03 10.67 1.03
C THR A 202 9.62 10.36 -0.34
N ARG A 203 9.97 9.09 -0.59
CA ARG A 203 10.58 8.67 -1.85
C ARG A 203 9.67 8.89 -3.06
N ILE A 204 8.40 8.51 -2.96
CA ILE A 204 7.48 8.69 -4.09
C ILE A 204 7.17 10.16 -4.37
N LEU A 205 7.06 11.00 -3.33
CA LEU A 205 6.85 12.43 -3.48
C LEU A 205 8.06 13.12 -4.13
N GLN A 206 9.28 12.73 -3.76
CA GLN A 206 10.50 13.21 -4.43
C GLN A 206 10.56 12.75 -5.89
N ALA A 207 10.23 11.48 -6.17
CA ALA A 207 10.15 10.96 -7.53
C ALA A 207 9.08 11.66 -8.38
N ALA A 208 7.99 12.12 -7.76
CA ALA A 208 6.94 12.91 -8.39
C ALA A 208 7.30 14.39 -8.57
N GLY A 209 8.46 14.84 -8.07
CA GLY A 209 8.97 16.20 -8.24
C GLY A 209 8.47 17.21 -7.21
N VAL A 210 8.10 16.78 -6.00
CA VAL A 210 7.79 17.69 -4.88
C VAL A 210 9.04 18.55 -4.57
N GLY A 211 8.83 19.87 -4.37
CA GLY A 211 9.92 20.82 -4.23
C GLY A 211 10.76 20.62 -2.96
N ASP A 212 10.14 20.50 -1.81
CA ASP A 212 10.84 20.22 -0.55
C ASP A 212 10.01 19.31 0.36
N VAL A 213 10.67 18.34 0.96
CA VAL A 213 10.07 17.43 1.94
C VAL A 213 10.86 17.53 3.25
N THR A 214 10.16 17.78 4.35
CA THR A 214 10.72 17.72 5.71
C THR A 214 10.11 16.56 6.46
N VAL A 215 10.92 15.63 6.94
CA VAL A 215 10.47 14.44 7.65
C VAL A 215 10.77 14.56 9.14
N LEU A 216 9.82 14.14 9.97
CA LEU A 216 10.00 14.07 11.42
C LEU A 216 9.86 12.63 11.94
N ASP A 217 10.60 12.33 12.98
CA ASP A 217 10.36 11.16 13.83
C ASP A 217 10.07 11.61 15.29
N SER A 218 9.99 10.66 16.21
CA SER A 218 9.73 10.94 17.63
C SER A 218 10.76 11.86 18.32
N LYS A 219 11.91 12.11 17.69
CA LYS A 219 12.96 12.99 18.19
C LYS A 219 13.00 14.36 17.47
N GLY A 220 12.06 14.63 16.57
CA GLY A 220 11.96 15.86 15.80
C GLY A 220 12.40 15.71 14.34
N ILE A 221 12.78 16.84 13.73
CA ILE A 221 13.13 16.89 12.30
C ILE A 221 14.36 16.03 12.01
N VAL A 222 14.26 15.22 10.96
CA VAL A 222 15.37 14.44 10.40
C VAL A 222 16.23 15.40 9.58
N HIS A 223 17.51 15.53 9.93
CA HIS A 223 18.43 16.44 9.25
C HIS A 223 19.86 15.90 9.26
N ALA A 224 20.68 16.36 8.34
CA ALA A 224 22.09 16.01 8.30
C ALA A 224 22.81 16.42 9.60
N GLY A 225 23.64 15.51 10.11
CA GLY A 225 24.38 15.72 11.36
C GLY A 225 23.58 15.47 12.65
N ARG A 226 22.32 15.04 12.59
CA ARG A 226 21.58 14.58 13.77
C ARG A 226 22.12 13.24 14.25
N ALA A 227 22.46 13.13 15.52
CA ALA A 227 22.97 11.89 16.12
C ALA A 227 21.87 10.83 16.24
N GLY A 228 22.26 9.55 16.15
CA GLY A 228 21.39 8.38 16.40
C GLY A 228 20.37 8.10 15.31
N LEU A 229 20.66 8.49 14.06
CA LEU A 229 19.94 8.06 12.89
C LEU A 229 20.35 6.61 12.53
N ASN A 230 19.37 5.82 12.06
CA ASN A 230 19.66 4.55 11.40
C ASN A 230 19.98 4.82 9.90
N PRO A 231 20.53 3.85 9.15
CA PRO A 231 20.94 4.06 7.76
C PRO A 231 19.83 4.63 6.84
N ILE A 232 18.59 4.22 7.04
CA ILE A 232 17.44 4.72 6.26
C ILE A 232 17.20 6.20 6.56
N LYS A 233 17.24 6.59 7.84
CA LYS A 233 17.06 7.99 8.24
C LYS A 233 18.27 8.86 7.88
N GLU A 234 19.47 8.30 7.80
CA GLU A 234 20.63 8.99 7.26
C GLU A 234 20.42 9.35 5.79
N GLN A 235 19.92 8.41 4.96
CA GLN A 235 19.54 8.71 3.58
C GLN A 235 18.47 9.79 3.48
N LEU A 236 17.43 9.73 4.34
CA LEU A 236 16.41 10.80 4.39
C LEU A 236 17.04 12.14 4.74
N ALA A 237 17.95 12.18 5.72
CA ALA A 237 18.61 13.41 6.15
C ALA A 237 19.47 14.06 5.05
N GLU A 238 19.97 13.27 4.11
CA GLU A 238 20.75 13.74 2.95
C GLU A 238 19.88 14.28 1.81
N THR A 239 18.66 13.75 1.67
CA THR A 239 17.81 14.01 0.50
C THR A 239 16.58 14.87 0.79
N THR A 240 16.34 15.21 2.07
CA THR A 240 15.18 16.01 2.51
C THR A 240 15.63 17.25 3.26
N ASN A 241 14.65 18.12 3.64
CA ASN A 241 14.88 19.27 4.48
C ASN A 241 15.95 20.20 3.89
N THR A 242 15.76 20.63 2.65
CA THR A 242 16.70 21.49 1.92
C THR A 242 16.93 22.83 2.61
N ALA A 243 15.95 23.32 3.38
CA ALA A 243 16.04 24.53 4.19
C ALA A 243 16.92 24.38 5.45
N GLY A 244 17.36 23.15 5.78
CA GLY A 244 18.19 22.88 6.97
C GLY A 244 17.48 23.15 8.29
N LEU A 245 16.15 22.95 8.34
CA LEU A 245 15.34 23.16 9.54
C LEU A 245 15.79 22.20 10.67
N ARG A 246 15.68 22.68 11.88
CA ARG A 246 15.95 21.92 13.10
C ARG A 246 14.83 22.15 14.11
N GLY A 247 14.67 21.24 15.05
CA GLY A 247 13.63 21.33 16.07
C GLY A 247 12.54 20.29 15.89
N GLY A 248 11.31 20.65 16.17
CA GLY A 248 10.15 19.77 16.16
C GLY A 248 9.12 20.13 15.12
N LEU A 249 7.88 19.68 15.39
CA LEU A 249 6.76 19.87 14.48
C LEU A 249 6.40 21.36 14.27
N ALA A 250 6.55 22.17 15.32
CA ALA A 250 6.24 23.61 15.24
C ALA A 250 7.14 24.35 14.22
N GLU A 251 8.43 24.03 14.21
CA GLU A 251 9.38 24.60 13.24
C GLU A 251 9.11 24.10 11.81
N ALA A 252 8.77 22.81 11.67
CA ALA A 252 8.49 22.22 10.37
C ALA A 252 7.20 22.77 9.74
N LEU A 253 6.13 22.92 10.51
CA LEU A 253 4.82 23.36 10.00
C LEU A 253 4.76 24.83 9.63
N LYS A 254 5.65 25.67 10.17
CA LYS A 254 5.63 27.11 9.90
C LYS A 254 5.77 27.42 8.41
N GLY A 255 4.64 27.83 7.81
CA GLY A 255 4.51 28.16 6.39
C GLY A 255 4.62 26.92 5.48
N ALA A 256 4.43 25.69 5.96
CA ALA A 256 4.33 24.50 5.14
C ALA A 256 3.00 24.48 4.35
N ASP A 257 3.05 23.97 3.12
CA ASP A 257 1.86 23.87 2.27
C ASP A 257 1.07 22.60 2.54
N VAL A 258 1.75 21.51 2.88
CA VAL A 258 1.16 20.18 3.07
C VAL A 258 1.67 19.55 4.36
N PHE A 259 0.76 19.04 5.15
CA PHE A 259 1.06 18.14 6.27
C PHE A 259 0.54 16.73 5.97
N ILE A 260 1.39 15.72 6.19
CA ILE A 260 1.06 14.30 6.08
C ILE A 260 1.41 13.63 7.40
N GLY A 261 0.38 13.23 8.16
CA GLY A 261 0.51 12.51 9.42
C GLY A 261 0.50 11.00 9.19
N LEU A 262 1.57 10.34 9.63
CA LEU A 262 1.79 8.89 9.53
C LEU A 262 2.32 8.33 10.86
N SER A 263 2.02 9.01 11.95
CA SER A 263 2.44 8.62 13.29
C SER A 263 1.30 8.86 14.27
N SER A 264 1.22 8.07 15.34
CA SER A 264 0.15 8.15 16.35
C SER A 264 0.24 9.38 17.27
N SER A 265 0.98 10.42 16.90
CA SER A 265 1.12 11.65 17.69
C SER A 265 0.03 12.66 17.36
N THR A 266 -0.66 13.17 18.38
CA THR A 266 -1.64 14.26 18.21
C THR A 266 -0.96 15.60 17.91
N ILE A 267 -1.62 16.44 17.12
CA ILE A 267 -1.17 17.79 16.76
C ILE A 267 -2.05 18.81 17.48
N ASP A 268 -1.40 19.80 18.10
CA ASP A 268 -2.11 20.98 18.60
C ASP A 268 -2.61 21.82 17.41
N GLU A 269 -3.90 22.20 17.44
CA GLU A 269 -4.52 22.97 16.35
C GLU A 269 -3.84 24.31 16.10
N SER A 270 -3.21 24.91 17.12
CA SER A 270 -2.47 26.16 16.97
C SER A 270 -1.30 26.05 15.98
N LEU A 271 -0.74 24.85 15.82
CA LEU A 271 0.34 24.62 14.86
C LEU A 271 -0.18 24.64 13.42
N LEU A 272 -1.40 24.18 13.18
CA LEU A 272 -2.02 24.24 11.85
C LEU A 272 -2.23 25.68 11.39
N ALA A 273 -2.54 26.59 12.32
CA ALA A 273 -2.67 28.01 12.04
C ALA A 273 -1.34 28.66 11.55
N THR A 274 -0.20 28.01 11.71
CA THR A 274 1.11 28.51 11.24
C THR A 274 1.46 28.05 9.84
N MET A 275 0.69 27.13 9.25
CA MET A 275 0.87 26.65 7.88
C MET A 275 0.57 27.76 6.85
N ALA A 276 0.93 27.53 5.62
CA ALA A 276 0.60 28.44 4.51
C ALA A 276 -0.90 28.58 4.30
N GLY A 277 -1.34 29.66 3.70
CA GLY A 277 -2.72 29.81 3.23
C GLY A 277 -3.06 28.70 2.22
N ASP A 278 -4.32 28.26 2.20
CA ASP A 278 -4.78 27.16 1.36
C ASP A 278 -3.99 25.84 1.55
N SER A 279 -3.61 25.56 2.78
CA SER A 279 -2.85 24.35 3.12
C SER A 279 -3.67 23.07 2.95
N ILE A 280 -2.95 21.95 2.86
CA ILE A 280 -3.48 20.60 2.73
C ILE A 280 -3.09 19.81 3.97
N VAL A 281 -4.05 19.11 4.60
CA VAL A 281 -3.79 18.30 5.80
C VAL A 281 -4.30 16.88 5.56
N PHE A 282 -3.38 15.92 5.55
CA PHE A 282 -3.65 14.48 5.53
C PHE A 282 -3.31 13.89 6.90
N ALA A 283 -4.33 13.62 7.72
CA ALA A 283 -4.19 13.01 9.04
C ALA A 283 -4.53 11.51 8.94
N LEU A 284 -3.53 10.67 8.73
CA LEU A 284 -3.71 9.28 8.27
C LEU A 284 -3.50 8.23 9.36
N SER A 285 -3.17 8.63 10.58
CA SER A 285 -3.02 7.72 11.71
C SER A 285 -4.33 6.97 12.01
N ASN A 286 -4.22 5.68 12.28
CA ASN A 286 -5.34 4.82 12.64
C ASN A 286 -5.11 4.21 14.05
N PRO A 287 -6.18 4.07 14.87
CA PRO A 287 -7.59 4.42 14.61
C PRO A 287 -7.89 5.91 14.74
N ASP A 288 -7.05 6.67 15.44
CA ASP A 288 -7.25 8.08 15.72
C ASP A 288 -6.33 8.92 14.84
N PRO A 289 -6.87 9.85 14.02
CA PRO A 289 -6.08 10.76 13.22
C PRO A 289 -5.31 11.74 14.11
N GLU A 290 -4.17 12.25 13.64
CA GLU A 290 -3.31 13.20 14.37
C GLU A 290 -4.06 14.47 14.80
N VAL A 291 -5.07 14.84 14.05
CA VAL A 291 -6.00 15.94 14.33
C VAL A 291 -7.38 15.57 13.81
N HIS A 292 -8.41 15.93 14.55
CA HIS A 292 -9.78 15.68 14.11
C HIS A 292 -10.06 16.45 12.80
N PRO A 293 -10.68 15.81 11.78
CA PRO A 293 -10.90 16.45 10.47
C PRO A 293 -11.66 17.78 10.54
N ASP A 294 -12.69 17.91 11.40
CA ASP A 294 -13.45 19.14 11.57
C ASP A 294 -12.61 20.28 12.18
N VAL A 295 -11.57 19.92 12.96
CA VAL A 295 -10.61 20.91 13.47
C VAL A 295 -9.66 21.33 12.37
N ALA A 296 -9.09 20.36 11.64
CA ALA A 296 -8.20 20.64 10.52
C ALA A 296 -8.86 21.50 9.43
N ALA A 297 -10.12 21.29 9.14
CA ALA A 297 -10.90 22.05 8.16
C ALA A 297 -11.10 23.54 8.50
N ARG A 298 -10.76 23.97 9.73
CA ARG A 298 -10.76 25.39 10.10
C ARG A 298 -9.52 26.13 9.57
N TYR A 299 -8.46 25.38 9.26
CA TYR A 299 -7.14 25.92 8.92
C TYR A 299 -6.66 25.52 7.53
N ALA A 300 -7.16 24.39 7.00
CA ALA A 300 -6.74 23.84 5.73
C ALA A 300 -7.90 23.85 4.69
N SER A 301 -7.54 24.09 3.45
CA SER A 301 -8.48 24.09 2.32
C SER A 301 -8.87 22.69 1.86
N VAL A 302 -7.98 21.70 2.08
CA VAL A 302 -8.23 20.30 1.78
C VAL A 302 -7.82 19.44 2.98
N VAL A 303 -8.71 18.59 3.44
CA VAL A 303 -8.46 17.65 4.53
C VAL A 303 -8.78 16.23 4.08
N ALA A 304 -7.92 15.27 4.42
CA ALA A 304 -8.15 13.85 4.20
C ALA A 304 -7.72 13.02 5.42
N THR A 305 -8.30 11.84 5.55
CA THR A 305 -7.98 10.87 6.61
C THR A 305 -7.95 9.44 6.07
N GLY A 306 -7.46 8.50 6.88
CA GLY A 306 -7.60 7.06 6.61
C GLY A 306 -8.99 6.50 6.91
N ARG A 307 -9.85 7.26 7.59
CA ARG A 307 -11.16 6.81 8.07
C ARG A 307 -12.23 6.89 6.98
N SER A 308 -13.11 5.90 6.95
CA SER A 308 -14.23 5.83 5.98
C SER A 308 -15.45 6.71 6.34
N ASP A 309 -15.49 7.23 7.55
CA ASP A 309 -16.59 8.07 8.06
C ASP A 309 -16.40 9.58 7.78
N PHE A 310 -15.28 9.94 7.12
CA PHE A 310 -15.01 11.31 6.67
C PHE A 310 -14.79 11.37 5.16
N PRO A 311 -14.96 12.56 4.53
CA PRO A 311 -14.60 12.79 3.14
C PRO A 311 -13.10 12.49 2.86
N ASN A 312 -12.77 12.24 1.60
CA ASN A 312 -11.38 12.02 1.17
C ASN A 312 -10.70 10.86 1.92
N GLN A 313 -11.32 9.69 1.95
CA GLN A 313 -10.69 8.53 2.55
C GLN A 313 -9.45 8.10 1.75
N ILE A 314 -8.27 8.28 2.34
CA ILE A 314 -7.00 7.75 1.81
C ILE A 314 -6.84 6.32 2.31
N ASN A 315 -7.04 5.34 1.43
CA ASN A 315 -7.00 3.92 1.75
C ASN A 315 -6.21 3.14 0.69
N ASN A 316 -5.31 2.28 1.13
CA ASN A 316 -4.44 1.46 0.26
C ASN A 316 -5.23 0.59 -0.72
N VAL A 317 -6.50 0.26 -0.44
CA VAL A 317 -7.36 -0.49 -1.34
C VAL A 317 -7.58 0.20 -2.70
N LEU A 318 -7.36 1.50 -2.79
CA LEU A 318 -7.34 2.21 -4.08
C LEU A 318 -6.15 1.81 -4.95
N ALA A 319 -5.06 1.34 -4.36
CA ALA A 319 -3.80 1.05 -5.04
C ALA A 319 -3.55 -0.44 -5.24
N PHE A 320 -3.35 -1.20 -4.13
CA PHE A 320 -2.72 -2.52 -4.19
C PHE A 320 -3.45 -3.52 -5.09
N PRO A 321 -4.80 -3.61 -5.12
CA PRO A 321 -5.45 -4.62 -5.97
C PRO A 321 -5.15 -4.38 -7.45
N GLY A 322 -5.24 -3.13 -7.91
CA GLY A 322 -4.93 -2.73 -9.28
C GLY A 322 -3.46 -2.86 -9.62
N VAL A 323 -2.55 -2.51 -8.69
CA VAL A 323 -1.10 -2.63 -8.89
C VAL A 323 -0.70 -4.08 -9.12
N PHE A 324 -1.12 -5.00 -8.26
CA PHE A 324 -0.83 -6.42 -8.42
C PHE A 324 -1.50 -7.01 -9.66
N LYS A 325 -2.73 -6.60 -9.96
CA LYS A 325 -3.42 -7.03 -11.18
C LYS A 325 -2.65 -6.61 -12.44
N GLY A 326 -2.27 -5.35 -12.54
CA GLY A 326 -1.51 -4.85 -13.68
C GLY A 326 -0.15 -5.52 -13.83
N ALA A 327 0.55 -5.75 -12.71
CA ALA A 327 1.84 -6.45 -12.72
C ALA A 327 1.69 -7.92 -13.17
N LEU A 328 0.69 -8.65 -12.68
CA LEU A 328 0.46 -10.05 -13.08
C LEU A 328 -0.06 -10.16 -14.51
N ASP A 329 -0.99 -9.31 -14.94
CA ASP A 329 -1.55 -9.34 -16.30
C ASP A 329 -0.50 -9.02 -17.36
N SER A 330 0.47 -8.15 -17.06
CA SER A 330 1.58 -7.83 -17.97
C SER A 330 2.74 -8.83 -17.90
N GLY A 331 2.73 -9.76 -16.95
CA GLY A 331 3.83 -10.68 -16.73
C GLY A 331 5.08 -9.98 -16.15
N ALA A 332 4.90 -8.88 -15.43
CA ALA A 332 6.00 -8.16 -14.80
C ALA A 332 6.69 -9.02 -13.74
N ARG A 333 8.01 -8.91 -13.67
CA ARG A 333 8.84 -9.61 -12.66
C ARG A 333 9.09 -8.77 -11.42
N SER A 334 8.81 -7.46 -11.49
CA SER A 334 8.99 -6.52 -10.39
C SER A 334 7.96 -5.39 -10.48
N ILE A 335 7.75 -4.68 -9.37
CA ILE A 335 6.98 -3.43 -9.34
C ILE A 335 7.97 -2.27 -9.25
N THR A 336 8.05 -1.48 -10.33
CA THR A 336 8.99 -0.36 -10.47
C THR A 336 8.45 0.93 -9.86
N GLU A 337 9.31 1.95 -9.71
CA GLU A 337 8.86 3.29 -9.29
C GLU A 337 7.90 3.91 -10.33
N ASN A 338 8.15 3.73 -11.64
CA ASN A 338 7.24 4.23 -12.67
C ASN A 338 5.87 3.57 -12.61
N MET A 339 5.79 2.27 -12.32
CA MET A 339 4.52 1.58 -12.10
C MET A 339 3.74 2.17 -10.92
N LYS A 340 4.42 2.53 -9.83
CA LYS A 340 3.80 3.18 -8.66
C LYS A 340 3.31 4.60 -8.97
N LEU A 341 4.11 5.38 -9.68
CA LEU A 341 3.73 6.71 -10.16
C LEU A 341 2.51 6.65 -11.09
N ALA A 342 2.51 5.70 -12.04
CA ALA A 342 1.39 5.47 -12.96
C ALA A 342 0.11 5.06 -12.21
N ALA A 343 0.24 4.25 -11.15
CA ALA A 343 -0.90 3.88 -10.30
C ALA A 343 -1.50 5.12 -9.60
N ALA A 344 -0.66 5.99 -9.06
CA ALA A 344 -1.11 7.23 -8.42
C ALA A 344 -1.81 8.17 -9.41
N ASP A 345 -1.29 8.28 -10.64
CA ASP A 345 -1.91 9.06 -11.72
C ASP A 345 -3.27 8.52 -12.11
N ALA A 346 -3.40 7.20 -12.23
CA ALA A 346 -4.66 6.55 -12.57
C ALA A 346 -5.71 6.79 -11.49
N ILE A 347 -5.36 6.66 -10.20
CA ILE A 347 -6.28 6.93 -9.09
C ILE A 347 -6.77 8.39 -9.12
N ALA A 348 -5.86 9.35 -9.27
CA ALA A 348 -6.21 10.76 -9.36
C ALA A 348 -7.11 11.06 -10.56
N SER A 349 -6.86 10.42 -11.71
CA SER A 349 -7.65 10.58 -12.93
C SER A 349 -9.09 10.08 -12.78
N VAL A 350 -9.33 9.01 -12.00
CA VAL A 350 -10.68 8.51 -11.73
C VAL A 350 -11.51 9.52 -10.93
N ALA A 351 -10.88 10.32 -10.08
CA ALA A 351 -11.57 11.36 -9.30
C ALA A 351 -11.87 12.63 -10.11
N ALA A 352 -11.20 12.83 -11.25
CA ALA A 352 -11.17 14.10 -11.98
C ALA A 352 -12.55 14.60 -12.46
N ASP A 353 -13.51 13.70 -12.68
CA ASP A 353 -14.87 14.04 -13.13
C ASP A 353 -15.76 14.69 -12.03
N LYS A 354 -15.34 14.51 -10.76
CA LYS A 354 -16.09 15.04 -9.58
C LYS A 354 -15.18 15.79 -8.61
N LEU A 355 -14.06 16.29 -9.12
CA LEU A 355 -13.01 16.87 -8.29
C LEU A 355 -13.50 18.05 -7.46
N ALA A 356 -13.33 17.99 -6.14
CA ALA A 356 -13.71 19.02 -5.17
C ALA A 356 -12.84 18.87 -3.91
N ALA A 357 -12.84 19.88 -3.03
CA ALA A 357 -12.05 19.83 -1.80
C ALA A 357 -12.41 18.63 -0.88
N ASP A 358 -13.62 18.12 -0.98
CA ASP A 358 -14.12 16.94 -0.28
C ASP A 358 -14.14 15.67 -1.18
N HIS A 359 -13.59 15.74 -2.39
CA HIS A 359 -13.50 14.63 -3.35
C HIS A 359 -12.20 14.69 -4.17
N ILE A 360 -11.06 14.52 -3.51
CA ILE A 360 -9.72 14.54 -4.14
C ILE A 360 -9.25 13.15 -4.58
N VAL A 361 -9.88 12.10 -4.08
CA VAL A 361 -9.67 10.68 -4.44
C VAL A 361 -11.02 10.01 -4.67
N PRO A 362 -11.08 8.97 -5.52
CA PRO A 362 -12.32 8.23 -5.72
C PRO A 362 -12.71 7.43 -4.46
N SER A 363 -13.98 7.05 -4.38
CA SER A 363 -14.42 6.09 -3.36
C SER A 363 -13.68 4.75 -3.53
N PRO A 364 -13.28 4.09 -2.44
CA PRO A 364 -12.77 2.71 -2.51
C PRO A 364 -13.72 1.72 -3.21
N LEU A 365 -15.01 2.01 -3.24
CA LEU A 365 -16.04 1.19 -3.89
C LEU A 365 -16.29 1.58 -5.37
N ASP A 366 -15.57 2.55 -5.92
CA ASP A 366 -15.72 2.90 -7.33
C ASP A 366 -15.13 1.79 -8.22
N PRO A 367 -15.97 1.11 -9.03
CA PRO A 367 -15.53 -0.04 -9.81
C PRO A 367 -14.52 0.29 -10.92
N ARG A 368 -14.29 1.58 -11.21
CA ARG A 368 -13.33 2.04 -12.21
C ARG A 368 -11.89 1.98 -11.71
N VAL A 369 -11.66 2.08 -10.39
CA VAL A 369 -10.34 2.27 -9.82
C VAL A 369 -9.40 1.12 -10.15
N ALA A 370 -9.73 -0.11 -9.77
CA ALA A 370 -8.81 -1.23 -9.95
C ALA A 370 -8.51 -1.53 -11.43
N PRO A 371 -9.46 -1.48 -12.38
CA PRO A 371 -9.16 -1.62 -13.81
C PRO A 371 -8.25 -0.51 -14.37
N GLU A 372 -8.50 0.75 -14.03
CA GLU A 372 -7.68 1.88 -14.51
C GLU A 372 -6.26 1.82 -13.94
N VAL A 373 -6.12 1.52 -12.66
CA VAL A 373 -4.81 1.31 -12.02
C VAL A 373 -4.08 0.15 -12.69
N ALA A 374 -4.76 -0.98 -12.90
CA ALA A 374 -4.15 -2.15 -13.53
C ALA A 374 -3.66 -1.85 -14.97
N ALA A 375 -4.46 -1.15 -15.76
CA ALA A 375 -4.07 -0.77 -17.12
C ALA A 375 -2.86 0.18 -17.14
N ALA A 376 -2.83 1.17 -16.24
CA ALA A 376 -1.71 2.11 -16.13
C ALA A 376 -0.42 1.41 -15.68
N VAL A 377 -0.51 0.52 -14.70
CA VAL A 377 0.62 -0.27 -14.19
C VAL A 377 1.16 -1.23 -15.25
N ALA A 378 0.29 -1.93 -15.98
CA ALA A 378 0.71 -2.83 -17.07
C ALA A 378 1.47 -2.07 -18.16
N LYS A 379 0.96 -0.91 -18.57
CA LYS A 379 1.63 -0.05 -19.56
C LYS A 379 2.99 0.44 -19.06
N ALA A 380 3.10 0.82 -17.79
CA ALA A 380 4.37 1.24 -17.21
C ALA A 380 5.36 0.07 -17.13
N ALA A 381 4.91 -1.15 -16.78
CA ALA A 381 5.74 -2.35 -16.77
C ALA A 381 6.33 -2.68 -18.14
N GLU A 382 5.53 -2.55 -19.22
CA GLU A 382 6.00 -2.70 -20.60
C GLU A 382 7.06 -1.64 -20.95
N SER A 383 6.79 -0.37 -20.59
CA SER A 383 7.72 0.74 -20.83
C SER A 383 9.06 0.58 -20.11
N ASP A 384 9.03 0.01 -18.91
CA ASP A 384 10.23 -0.24 -18.08
C ASP A 384 10.98 -1.51 -18.50
N GLY A 385 10.41 -2.32 -19.41
CA GLY A 385 11.02 -3.57 -19.88
C GLY A 385 11.12 -4.65 -18.81
N VAL A 386 10.24 -4.64 -17.81
CA VAL A 386 10.24 -5.63 -16.70
C VAL A 386 9.30 -6.80 -16.94
N THR A 387 8.58 -6.80 -18.05
CA THR A 387 7.73 -7.91 -18.51
C THR A 387 8.58 -9.04 -19.10
N GLY A 388 8.13 -10.32 -18.94
CA GLY A 388 8.90 -11.48 -19.40
C GLY A 388 8.07 -12.69 -19.82
#